data_930f6dd9fee11594758507e87e6d7d25
#
_entry.id   930f6dd9fee11594758507e87e6d7d25
#
_cell.length_a   1.000
_cell.length_b   1.000
_cell.length_c   1.000
_cell.angle_alpha   90.00
_cell.angle_beta   90.00
_cell.angle_gamma   90.00
#
_symmetry.space_group_name_H-M   'P 1'
#
loop_
_entity.id
_entity.type
_entity.pdbx_description
1 polymer ?
#
loop_
_entity_poly.entity_id
_entity_poly.type
_entity_poly.pdbx_seq_one_letter_code
_entity_poly.pdbx_strand_id
1 'polypeptide(L)'
;MMTYAEVCIRERQENVTEDYIRGAVWAIMKVYELVPYDRTKTYKERIDMILDLEKTFPDYIAAEKESFEFNRGATHGLESFALRVAKDENLDYGDRLTIIGGYGVDYIAEEEDALQMYQEEFPEGEEKEISIRNITEKLEWAKNIEKNKSW
;
A
#
# COMPACT_ATOMS: atom_id res chain seq x y z
N MET A 1 -1.82 -12.00 1.40
CA MET A 1 -2.44 -10.73 1.84
C MET A 1 -2.46 -9.76 0.67
N MET A 2 -3.52 -9.01 0.52
CA MET A 2 -3.62 -7.95 -0.49
C MET A 2 -3.58 -6.58 0.20
N THR A 3 -2.54 -5.80 -0.05
CA THR A 3 -2.37 -4.48 0.56
C THR A 3 -3.13 -3.41 -0.22
N TYR A 4 -3.40 -2.26 0.41
CA TYR A 4 -3.95 -1.10 -0.29
C TYR A 4 -3.05 -0.64 -1.44
N ALA A 5 -1.73 -0.73 -1.29
CA ALA A 5 -0.80 -0.41 -2.37
C ALA A 5 -1.01 -1.32 -3.59
N GLU A 6 -1.18 -2.61 -3.38
CA GLU A 6 -1.46 -3.57 -4.46
C GLU A 6 -2.76 -3.22 -5.19
N VAL A 7 -3.81 -2.92 -4.44
CA VAL A 7 -5.10 -2.50 -5.03
C VAL A 7 -4.93 -1.25 -5.88
N CYS A 8 -4.22 -0.24 -5.38
CA CYS A 8 -3.95 0.99 -6.13
C CYS A 8 -3.23 0.71 -7.45
N ILE A 9 -2.23 -0.17 -7.44
CA ILE A 9 -1.45 -0.49 -8.64
C ILE A 9 -2.34 -1.22 -9.66
N ARG A 10 -3.10 -2.21 -9.21
CA ARG A 10 -3.96 -3.00 -10.10
C ARG A 10 -5.09 -2.20 -10.72
N GLU A 11 -5.60 -1.19 -10.02
CA GLU A 11 -6.66 -0.31 -10.54
C GLU A 11 -6.16 0.74 -11.51
N ARG A 12 -4.94 1.25 -11.31
CA ARG A 12 -4.45 2.42 -12.04
C ARG A 12 -3.53 2.10 -13.20
N GLN A 13 -2.86 0.96 -13.15
CA GLN A 13 -1.84 0.61 -14.14
C GLN A 13 -2.27 -0.61 -14.94
N GLU A 14 -2.80 -0.36 -16.13
CA GLU A 14 -3.01 -1.40 -17.12
C GLU A 14 -1.64 -1.85 -17.66
N ASN A 15 -1.54 -3.11 -18.04
CA ASN A 15 -0.34 -3.69 -18.67
C ASN A 15 0.90 -3.80 -17.78
N VAL A 16 0.73 -3.87 -16.46
CA VAL A 16 1.83 -4.23 -15.57
C VAL A 16 1.85 -5.75 -15.35
N THR A 17 3.04 -6.29 -15.20
CA THR A 17 3.22 -7.73 -14.94
C THR A 17 3.00 -8.04 -13.46
N GLU A 18 2.73 -9.32 -13.16
CA GLU A 18 2.66 -9.76 -11.76
C GLU A 18 3.98 -9.55 -11.04
N ASP A 19 5.12 -9.72 -11.73
CA ASP A 19 6.43 -9.44 -11.13
C ASP A 19 6.59 -7.97 -10.76
N TYR A 20 6.11 -7.06 -11.59
CA TYR A 20 6.12 -5.62 -11.27
C TYR A 20 5.31 -5.33 -10.01
N ILE A 21 4.10 -5.87 -9.94
CA ILE A 21 3.22 -5.67 -8.78
C ILE A 21 3.87 -6.24 -7.52
N ARG A 22 4.43 -7.45 -7.61
CA ARG A 22 5.13 -8.10 -6.51
C ARG A 22 6.31 -7.27 -6.02
N GLY A 23 7.07 -6.67 -6.94
CA GLY A 23 8.18 -5.78 -6.61
C GLY A 23 7.72 -4.52 -5.88
N ALA A 24 6.64 -3.90 -6.35
CA ALA A 24 6.11 -2.70 -5.71
C ALA A 24 5.58 -2.98 -4.29
N VAL A 25 4.89 -4.09 -4.10
CA VAL A 25 4.42 -4.52 -2.77
C VAL A 25 5.60 -4.84 -1.86
N TRP A 26 6.61 -5.55 -2.37
CA TRP A 26 7.84 -5.84 -1.64
C TRP A 26 8.50 -4.55 -1.14
N ALA A 27 8.58 -3.52 -2.00
CA ALA A 27 9.21 -2.25 -1.64
C ALA A 27 8.52 -1.58 -0.45
N ILE A 28 7.19 -1.55 -0.45
CA ILE A 28 6.43 -0.96 0.65
C ILE A 28 6.70 -1.72 1.96
N MET A 29 6.66 -3.04 1.93
CA MET A 29 6.92 -3.85 3.11
C MET A 29 8.36 -3.69 3.60
N LYS A 30 9.31 -3.51 2.66
CA LYS A 30 10.72 -3.25 2.99
C LYS A 30 10.90 -1.90 3.68
N VAL A 31 10.17 -0.88 3.27
CA VAL A 31 10.18 0.43 3.96
C VAL A 31 9.77 0.25 5.42
N TYR A 32 8.73 -0.52 5.71
CA TYR A 32 8.29 -0.74 7.09
C TYR A 32 9.32 -1.52 7.90
N GLU A 33 10.03 -2.46 7.27
CA GLU A 33 11.10 -3.21 7.90
C GLU A 33 12.30 -2.31 8.26
N LEU A 34 12.68 -1.43 7.34
CA LEU A 34 13.84 -0.55 7.51
C LEU A 34 13.57 0.67 8.38
N VAL A 35 12.32 1.15 8.39
CA VAL A 35 11.89 2.30 9.20
C VAL A 35 10.66 1.87 10.02
N PRO A 36 10.86 0.99 11.03
CA PRO A 36 9.75 0.52 11.85
C PRO A 36 9.21 1.63 12.77
N TYR A 37 8.02 1.41 13.30
CA TYR A 37 7.51 2.27 14.35
C TYR A 37 8.49 2.26 15.53
N ASP A 38 8.91 3.45 15.95
CA ASP A 38 9.87 3.63 17.06
C ASP A 38 9.46 4.89 17.82
N ARG A 39 8.93 4.69 19.03
CA ARG A 39 8.47 5.79 19.90
C ARG A 39 9.60 6.63 20.49
N THR A 40 10.87 6.20 20.33
CA THR A 40 12.04 7.00 20.73
C THR A 40 12.41 8.04 19.68
N LYS A 41 11.81 7.98 18.48
CA LYS A 41 12.09 8.88 17.38
C LYS A 41 10.90 9.80 17.13
N THR A 42 11.19 11.05 16.75
CA THR A 42 10.16 11.99 16.33
C THR A 42 9.61 11.59 14.96
N TYR A 43 8.44 12.11 14.61
CA TYR A 43 7.87 11.92 13.28
C TYR A 43 8.81 12.42 12.18
N LYS A 44 9.42 13.60 12.41
CA LYS A 44 10.41 14.16 11.48
C LYS A 44 11.60 13.22 11.28
N GLU A 45 12.16 12.68 12.37
CA GLU A 45 13.28 11.75 12.29
C GLU A 45 12.91 10.51 11.46
N ARG A 46 11.71 9.98 11.64
CA ARG A 46 11.23 8.82 10.88
C ARG A 46 11.05 9.15 9.40
N ILE A 47 10.50 10.33 9.07
CA ILE A 47 10.40 10.79 7.69
C ILE A 47 11.79 10.98 7.07
N ASP A 48 12.74 11.55 7.80
CA ASP A 48 14.12 11.69 7.31
C ASP A 48 14.76 10.32 7.03
N MET A 49 14.49 9.31 7.83
CA MET A 49 14.94 7.94 7.58
C MET A 49 14.33 7.37 6.29
N ILE A 50 13.06 7.64 6.03
CA ILE A 50 12.42 7.22 4.76
C ILE A 50 13.06 7.92 3.58
N LEU A 51 13.30 9.23 3.67
CA LEU A 51 13.94 9.99 2.60
C LEU A 51 15.37 9.49 2.30
N ASP A 52 16.09 9.05 3.32
CA ASP A 52 17.44 8.49 3.16
C ASP A 52 17.44 7.16 2.38
N LEU A 53 16.33 6.45 2.34
CA LEU A 53 16.20 5.20 1.57
C LEU A 53 16.39 5.41 0.06
N GLU A 54 16.16 6.61 -0.45
CA GLU A 54 16.38 6.92 -1.88
C GLU A 54 17.78 6.54 -2.33
N LYS A 55 18.78 6.70 -1.46
CA LYS A 55 20.20 6.41 -1.76
C LYS A 55 20.55 4.95 -1.60
N THR A 56 19.98 4.27 -0.60
CA THR A 56 20.37 2.92 -0.23
C THR A 56 19.46 1.83 -0.80
N PHE A 57 18.26 2.17 -1.20
CA PHE A 57 17.26 1.20 -1.64
C PHE A 57 17.68 0.38 -2.85
N PRO A 58 18.39 0.95 -3.86
CA PRO A 58 18.87 0.15 -5.00
C PRO A 58 19.70 -1.07 -4.59
N ASP A 59 20.47 -0.97 -3.51
CA ASP A 59 21.26 -2.10 -3.03
C ASP A 59 20.37 -3.21 -2.44
N TYR A 60 19.29 -2.84 -1.74
CA TYR A 60 18.31 -3.79 -1.23
C TYR A 60 17.59 -4.52 -2.36
N ILE A 61 17.22 -3.79 -3.41
CA ILE A 61 16.57 -4.37 -4.59
C ILE A 61 17.51 -5.36 -5.28
N ALA A 62 18.76 -4.96 -5.50
CA ALA A 62 19.75 -5.79 -6.15
C ALA A 62 20.03 -7.08 -5.38
N ALA A 63 20.00 -7.02 -4.06
CA ALA A 63 20.24 -8.18 -3.20
C ALA A 63 19.18 -9.27 -3.34
N GLU A 64 17.96 -8.91 -3.79
CA GLU A 64 16.87 -9.87 -3.99
C GLU A 64 17.07 -10.76 -5.23
N LYS A 65 17.88 -10.32 -6.18
CA LYS A 65 18.20 -11.08 -7.40
C LYS A 65 16.96 -11.50 -8.18
N GLU A 66 16.02 -10.59 -8.28
CA GLU A 66 14.75 -10.81 -8.97
C GLU A 66 14.78 -10.34 -10.43
N SER A 67 13.66 -10.49 -11.14
CA SER A 67 13.53 -10.09 -12.53
C SER A 67 13.64 -8.57 -12.71
N PHE A 68 13.86 -8.15 -13.95
CA PHE A 68 13.85 -6.73 -14.33
C PHE A 68 12.52 -6.06 -13.96
N GLU A 69 11.40 -6.73 -14.20
CA GLU A 69 10.07 -6.18 -13.89
C GLU A 69 9.85 -6.02 -12.39
N PHE A 70 10.32 -6.98 -11.58
CA PHE A 70 10.30 -6.84 -10.12
C PHE A 70 11.11 -5.62 -9.67
N ASN A 71 12.32 -5.48 -10.20
CA ASN A 71 13.20 -4.35 -9.85
C ASN A 71 12.57 -3.01 -10.21
N ARG A 72 11.95 -2.93 -11.39
CA ARG A 72 11.23 -1.75 -11.85
C ARG A 72 10.04 -1.45 -10.94
N GLY A 73 9.26 -2.46 -10.60
CA GLY A 73 8.14 -2.33 -9.67
C GLY A 73 8.59 -1.88 -8.28
N ALA A 74 9.68 -2.44 -7.77
CA ALA A 74 10.23 -2.07 -6.47
C ALA A 74 10.68 -0.61 -6.44
N THR A 75 11.34 -0.14 -7.48
CA THR A 75 11.74 1.27 -7.60
C THR A 75 10.53 2.20 -7.62
N HIS A 76 9.53 1.88 -8.44
CA HIS A 76 8.31 2.67 -8.55
C HIS A 76 7.49 2.61 -7.25
N GLY A 77 7.47 1.48 -6.57
CA GLY A 77 6.78 1.31 -5.29
C GLY A 77 7.36 2.22 -4.22
N LEU A 78 8.68 2.27 -4.10
CA LEU A 78 9.34 3.19 -3.18
C LEU A 78 8.99 4.65 -3.52
N GLU A 79 9.12 5.04 -4.79
CA GLU A 79 8.84 6.40 -5.23
C GLU A 79 7.39 6.81 -4.97
N SER A 80 6.43 5.99 -5.39
CA SER A 80 5.02 6.36 -5.39
C SER A 80 4.37 6.29 -4.01
N PHE A 81 4.75 5.31 -3.18
CA PHE A 81 4.08 5.01 -1.92
C PHE A 81 4.86 5.43 -0.66
N ALA A 82 6.10 5.85 -0.81
CA ALA A 82 6.90 6.30 0.32
C ALA A 82 7.53 7.66 0.07
N LEU A 83 8.43 7.78 -0.90
CA LEU A 83 9.18 9.03 -1.10
C LEU A 83 8.30 10.21 -1.50
N ARG A 84 7.35 9.99 -2.39
CA ARG A 84 6.43 11.04 -2.82
C ARG A 84 5.65 11.64 -1.65
N VAL A 85 5.16 10.79 -0.77
CA VAL A 85 4.42 11.22 0.43
C VAL A 85 5.37 11.85 1.44
N ALA A 86 6.55 11.25 1.65
CA ALA A 86 7.55 11.78 2.58
C ALA A 86 8.03 13.17 2.20
N LYS A 87 8.01 13.52 0.91
CA LYS A 87 8.42 14.83 0.37
C LYS A 87 7.28 15.86 0.33
N ASP A 88 6.05 15.48 0.65
CA ASP A 88 4.89 16.36 0.53
C ASP A 88 4.85 17.39 1.67
N GLU A 89 5.32 18.59 1.39
CA GLU A 89 5.40 19.70 2.34
C GLU A 89 4.03 20.27 2.75
N ASN A 90 2.96 19.91 2.04
CA ASN A 90 1.60 20.32 2.39
C ASN A 90 1.00 19.48 3.53
N LEU A 91 1.67 18.40 3.91
CA LEU A 91 1.26 17.52 5.00
C LEU A 91 2.25 17.62 6.15
N ASP A 92 1.75 17.55 7.39
CA ASP A 92 2.64 17.44 8.54
C ASP A 92 3.31 16.05 8.58
N TYR A 93 4.32 15.88 9.40
CA TYR A 93 5.08 14.62 9.46
C TYR A 93 4.23 13.44 9.92
N GLY A 94 3.32 13.67 10.86
CA GLY A 94 2.42 12.61 11.33
C GLY A 94 1.48 12.12 10.25
N ASP A 95 0.90 13.03 9.47
CA ASP A 95 0.01 12.69 8.37
C ASP A 95 0.75 11.92 7.27
N ARG A 96 1.98 12.34 6.94
CA ARG A 96 2.83 11.61 5.98
C ARG A 96 3.05 10.16 6.42
N LEU A 97 3.41 9.96 7.69
CA LEU A 97 3.62 8.61 8.24
C LEU A 97 2.34 7.78 8.22
N THR A 98 1.21 8.38 8.53
CA THR A 98 -0.09 7.70 8.50
C THR A 98 -0.45 7.23 7.10
N ILE A 99 -0.24 8.07 6.10
CA ILE A 99 -0.53 7.71 4.69
C ILE A 99 0.41 6.58 4.24
N ILE A 100 1.71 6.70 4.50
CA ILE A 100 2.69 5.67 4.12
C ILE A 100 2.33 4.35 4.80
N GLY A 101 2.01 4.38 6.10
CA GLY A 101 1.61 3.19 6.85
C GLY A 101 0.32 2.55 6.32
N GLY A 102 -0.61 3.36 5.82
CA GLY A 102 -1.88 2.88 5.28
C GLY A 102 -1.76 2.02 4.03
N TYR A 103 -0.73 2.23 3.22
CA TYR A 103 -0.53 1.46 2.00
C TYR A 103 -0.23 -0.02 2.24
N GLY A 104 0.29 -0.38 3.40
CA GLY A 104 0.60 -1.76 3.76
C GLY A 104 -0.51 -2.49 4.51
N VAL A 105 -1.63 -1.84 4.76
CA VAL A 105 -2.75 -2.43 5.50
C VAL A 105 -3.46 -3.46 4.62
N ASP A 106 -3.96 -4.52 5.24
CA ASP A 106 -4.72 -5.58 4.57
C ASP A 106 -6.06 -5.04 4.07
N TYR A 107 -6.16 -4.88 2.75
CA TYR A 107 -7.33 -4.33 2.09
C TYR A 107 -8.59 -5.15 2.34
N ILE A 108 -8.49 -6.47 2.18
CA ILE A 108 -9.66 -7.35 2.31
C ILE A 108 -10.21 -7.30 3.73
N ALA A 109 -9.36 -7.41 4.74
CA ALA A 109 -9.78 -7.36 6.13
C ALA A 109 -10.44 -6.03 6.49
N GLU A 110 -9.83 -4.90 6.08
CA GLU A 110 -10.36 -3.58 6.36
C GLU A 110 -11.70 -3.33 5.67
N GLU A 111 -11.83 -3.74 4.42
CA GLU A 111 -13.09 -3.54 3.67
C GLU A 111 -14.20 -4.48 4.15
N GLU A 112 -13.87 -5.67 4.65
CA GLU A 112 -14.85 -6.54 5.30
C GLU A 112 -15.40 -5.91 6.59
N ASP A 113 -14.53 -5.28 7.38
CA ASP A 113 -14.95 -4.54 8.58
C ASP A 113 -15.82 -3.34 8.21
N ALA A 114 -15.45 -2.60 7.17
CA ALA A 114 -16.23 -1.49 6.67
C ALA A 114 -17.62 -1.93 6.18
N LEU A 115 -17.68 -3.05 5.47
CA LEU A 115 -18.95 -3.62 5.00
C LEU A 115 -19.88 -3.96 6.18
N GLN A 116 -19.33 -4.58 7.20
CA GLN A 116 -20.09 -4.92 8.42
C GLN A 116 -20.62 -3.65 9.10
N MET A 117 -19.79 -2.62 9.21
CA MET A 117 -20.21 -1.34 9.80
C MET A 117 -21.36 -0.71 9.02
N TYR A 118 -21.31 -0.69 7.68
CA TYR A 118 -22.39 -0.16 6.86
C TYR A 118 -23.68 -0.96 7.03
N GLN A 119 -23.60 -2.28 7.13
CA GLN A 119 -24.75 -3.14 7.32
C GLN A 119 -25.42 -2.94 8.69
N GLU A 120 -24.65 -2.77 9.73
CA GLU A 120 -25.14 -2.72 11.11
C GLU A 120 -25.47 -1.33 11.64
N GLU A 121 -24.70 -0.30 11.25
CA GLU A 121 -24.73 1.00 11.89
C GLU A 121 -25.30 2.12 11.03
N PHE A 122 -25.28 2.00 9.70
CA PHE A 122 -25.77 3.06 8.83
C PHE A 122 -27.31 3.02 8.72
N PRO A 123 -27.96 4.20 8.65
CA PRO A 123 -29.40 4.27 8.40
C PRO A 123 -29.78 3.64 7.06
N GLU A 124 -30.91 2.96 7.02
CA GLU A 124 -31.47 2.44 5.77
C GLU A 124 -31.70 3.57 4.77
N GLY A 125 -31.44 3.30 3.49
CA GLY A 125 -31.62 4.24 2.39
C GLY A 125 -30.71 3.95 1.22
N GLU A 126 -30.84 4.80 0.19
CA GLU A 126 -30.12 4.64 -1.07
C GLU A 126 -28.60 4.71 -0.88
N GLU A 127 -28.12 5.62 -0.03
CA GLU A 127 -26.69 5.79 0.22
C GLU A 127 -26.08 4.52 0.82
N LYS A 128 -26.75 3.90 1.77
CA LYS A 128 -26.31 2.63 2.36
C LYS A 128 -26.28 1.52 1.32
N GLU A 129 -27.33 1.41 0.51
CA GLU A 129 -27.42 0.39 -0.55
C GLU A 129 -26.29 0.53 -1.58
N ILE A 130 -25.98 1.75 -2.01
CA ILE A 130 -24.91 2.03 -2.97
C ILE A 130 -23.54 1.68 -2.35
N SER A 131 -23.30 2.09 -1.11
CA SER A 131 -22.03 1.81 -0.42
C SER A 131 -21.80 0.32 -0.25
N ILE A 132 -22.82 -0.43 0.18
CA ILE A 132 -22.74 -1.89 0.35
C ILE A 132 -22.45 -2.57 -0.98
N ARG A 133 -23.14 -2.17 -2.04
CA ARG A 133 -22.93 -2.74 -3.38
C ARG A 133 -21.50 -2.50 -3.87
N ASN A 134 -21.00 -1.28 -3.76
CA ASN A 134 -19.67 -0.91 -4.22
C ASN A 134 -18.57 -1.66 -3.45
N ILE A 135 -18.70 -1.74 -2.13
CA ILE A 135 -17.74 -2.49 -1.30
C ILE A 135 -17.79 -3.98 -1.64
N THR A 136 -18.98 -4.54 -1.80
CA THR A 136 -19.15 -5.97 -2.12
C THR A 136 -18.52 -6.33 -3.46
N GLU A 137 -18.77 -5.55 -4.50
CA GLU A 137 -18.18 -5.77 -5.83
C GLU A 137 -16.66 -5.73 -5.79
N LYS A 138 -16.11 -4.74 -5.10
CA LYS A 138 -14.66 -4.57 -5.00
C LYS A 138 -14.02 -5.68 -4.15
N LEU A 139 -14.67 -6.12 -3.09
CA LEU A 139 -14.21 -7.27 -2.29
C LEU A 139 -14.19 -8.56 -3.11
N GLU A 140 -15.21 -8.81 -3.91
CA GLU A 140 -15.24 -9.99 -4.79
C GLU A 140 -14.08 -9.96 -5.79
N TRP A 141 -13.83 -8.81 -6.40
CA TRP A 141 -12.70 -8.61 -7.29
C TRP A 141 -11.36 -8.90 -6.59
N ALA A 142 -11.14 -8.31 -5.40
CA ALA A 142 -9.91 -8.48 -4.64
C ALA A 142 -9.70 -9.92 -4.18
N LYS A 143 -10.75 -10.57 -3.68
CA LYS A 143 -10.69 -11.96 -3.22
C LYS A 143 -10.39 -12.91 -4.38
N ASN A 144 -10.94 -12.65 -5.55
CA ASN A 144 -10.66 -13.45 -6.74
C ASN A 144 -9.19 -13.36 -7.16
N ILE A 145 -8.61 -12.17 -7.13
CA ILE A 145 -7.18 -11.98 -7.41
C ILE A 145 -6.34 -12.72 -6.38
N GLU A 146 -6.63 -12.54 -5.09
CA GLU A 146 -5.87 -13.18 -4.00
C GLU A 146 -5.91 -14.70 -4.11
N LYS A 147 -7.06 -15.26 -4.46
CA LYS A 147 -7.23 -16.71 -4.65
C LYS A 147 -6.38 -17.26 -5.79
N ASN A 148 -6.23 -16.51 -6.88
CA ASN A 148 -5.54 -16.94 -8.09
C ASN A 148 -4.08 -16.49 -8.16
N LYS A 149 -3.63 -15.70 -7.20
CA LYS A 149 -2.28 -15.17 -7.14
C LYS A 149 -1.31 -16.26 -6.71
N SER A 150 -0.13 -16.33 -7.36
CA SER A 150 0.88 -17.35 -7.10
C SER A 150 1.94 -16.94 -6.07
N TRP A 151 1.81 -15.74 -5.51
CA TRP A 151 2.80 -15.19 -4.55
C TRP A 151 2.17 -14.51 -3.34
#